data_6f9bc803974385b48c763260e48dcad1
#
_entry.id   6f9bc803974385b48c763260e48dcad1
#
_cell.length_a   1.000
_cell.length_b   1.000
_cell.length_c   1.000
_cell.angle_alpha   90.00
_cell.angle_beta   90.00
_cell.angle_gamma   90.00
#
_symmetry.space_group_name_H-M   'P 1'
#
loop_
_entity.id
_entity.type
_entity.pdbx_description
1 polymer ?
#
loop_
_entity_poly.entity_id
_entity_poly.type
_entity_poly.pdbx_seq_one_letter_code
_entity_poly.pdbx_strand_id
1 'polypeptide(L)'
;MTVPPPAELRAEELRVRIGGATLLDAVSLAFAPGRITGLLGPNGAGKTTLLRAVAGLTRPSAGRVVLDGEDLHALTARRRARRVAFMEQQADTRLSLPVRQVIELGRTPYRGRWPVPMDSAADAHERSVFAEAVAAADVGHLLDRAWPTLSGGERQRVQLARALVQEPGVLLLDEPTNHLDLRHQLGFLGAVRGLGVTTVAALHDLELAAAYCDEVAVLLDGRLVAHGPSSDVLTSPTIAHVYGVDVTVERHPRHDRPHIRWNGLLPEGTSP
;
A
#
# COMPACT_ATOMS: atom_id res chain seq x y z
N MET A 1 -12.02 -15.48 3.94
CA MET A 1 -12.36 -14.03 3.87
C MET A 1 -13.18 -13.82 2.62
N THR A 2 -14.41 -13.36 2.77
CA THR A 2 -15.19 -12.89 1.61
C THR A 2 -14.63 -11.54 1.17
N VAL A 3 -13.39 -11.59 0.64
CA VAL A 3 -12.76 -10.39 0.07
C VAL A 3 -13.61 -10.01 -1.15
N PRO A 4 -14.02 -8.74 -1.29
CA PRO A 4 -14.64 -8.31 -2.52
C PRO A 4 -13.72 -8.63 -3.70
N PRO A 5 -14.28 -8.83 -4.92
CA PRO A 5 -13.45 -9.10 -6.06
C PRO A 5 -12.36 -8.02 -6.19
N PRO A 6 -11.13 -8.40 -6.53
CA PRO A 6 -10.04 -7.45 -6.66
C PRO A 6 -10.41 -6.39 -7.72
N ALA A 7 -10.29 -5.13 -7.34
CA ALA A 7 -10.69 -4.01 -8.18
C ALA A 7 -9.58 -3.61 -9.16
N GLU A 8 -9.96 -3.15 -10.34
CA GLU A 8 -9.04 -2.55 -11.31
C GLU A 8 -8.79 -1.08 -10.93
N LEU A 9 -7.55 -0.70 -10.73
CA LEU A 9 -7.15 0.67 -10.43
C LEU A 9 -6.20 1.20 -11.49
N ARG A 10 -6.47 2.41 -12.02
CA ARG A 10 -5.59 3.07 -12.99
C ARG A 10 -5.39 4.54 -12.65
N ALA A 11 -4.17 4.99 -12.83
CA ALA A 11 -3.79 6.40 -12.89
C ALA A 11 -3.61 6.78 -14.37
N GLU A 12 -4.26 7.84 -14.83
CA GLU A 12 -4.20 8.29 -16.22
C GLU A 12 -3.71 9.74 -16.25
N GLU A 13 -2.49 9.96 -16.77
CA GLU A 13 -1.83 11.26 -16.94
C GLU A 13 -1.85 12.13 -15.66
N LEU A 14 -1.66 11.49 -14.50
CA LEU A 14 -1.78 12.18 -13.21
C LEU A 14 -0.72 13.26 -13.05
N ARG A 15 -1.19 14.47 -12.78
CA ARG A 15 -0.36 15.58 -12.30
C ARG A 15 -0.84 16.04 -10.94
N VAL A 16 0.11 16.21 -10.02
CA VAL A 16 -0.18 16.75 -8.68
C VAL A 16 0.76 17.93 -8.44
N ARG A 17 0.16 19.07 -8.09
CA ARG A 17 0.88 20.30 -7.74
C ARG A 17 0.46 20.78 -6.35
N ILE A 18 1.43 21.09 -5.51
CA ILE A 18 1.19 21.60 -4.14
C ILE A 18 2.15 22.78 -3.93
N GLY A 19 1.64 23.92 -3.49
CA GLY A 19 2.47 25.11 -3.22
C GLY A 19 3.29 25.60 -4.41
N GLY A 20 2.81 25.39 -5.64
CA GLY A 20 3.53 25.72 -6.87
C GLY A 20 4.51 24.66 -7.38
N ALA A 21 4.92 23.71 -6.54
CA ALA A 21 5.79 22.59 -6.94
C ALA A 21 4.99 21.48 -7.62
N THR A 22 5.53 20.91 -8.71
CA THR A 22 4.99 19.71 -9.35
C THR A 22 5.58 18.48 -8.63
N LEU A 23 4.73 17.72 -7.98
CA LEU A 23 5.12 16.50 -7.23
C LEU A 23 4.90 15.23 -8.03
N LEU A 24 3.95 15.24 -8.99
CA LEU A 24 3.78 14.21 -10.01
C LEU A 24 3.57 14.87 -11.36
N ASP A 25 4.21 14.35 -12.39
CA ASP A 25 4.15 14.88 -13.75
C ASP A 25 3.78 13.78 -14.74
N ALA A 26 2.51 13.79 -15.18
CA ALA A 26 1.95 12.90 -16.21
C ALA A 26 2.17 11.40 -15.94
N VAL A 27 1.96 10.96 -14.69
CA VAL A 27 2.10 9.55 -14.31
C VAL A 27 0.90 8.76 -14.81
N SER A 28 1.16 7.78 -15.68
CA SER A 28 0.16 6.80 -16.15
C SER A 28 0.57 5.40 -15.72
N LEU A 29 -0.29 4.71 -14.95
CA LEU A 29 0.02 3.42 -14.34
C LEU A 29 -1.27 2.62 -14.13
N ALA A 30 -1.28 1.36 -14.55
CA ALA A 30 -2.34 0.41 -14.25
C ALA A 30 -1.86 -0.56 -13.15
N PHE A 31 -2.72 -0.81 -12.18
CA PHE A 31 -2.46 -1.77 -11.11
C PHE A 31 -3.28 -3.04 -11.37
N ALA A 32 -2.60 -4.15 -11.57
CA ALA A 32 -3.24 -5.41 -11.93
C ALA A 32 -4.13 -5.94 -10.79
N PRO A 33 -5.39 -6.32 -11.07
CA PRO A 33 -6.31 -6.84 -10.07
C PRO A 33 -5.76 -8.03 -9.31
N GLY A 34 -5.86 -8.00 -7.98
CA GLY A 34 -5.43 -9.09 -7.09
C GLY A 34 -3.91 -9.27 -6.98
N ARG A 35 -3.12 -8.36 -7.57
CA ARG A 35 -1.66 -8.40 -7.51
C ARG A 35 -1.10 -7.31 -6.59
N ILE A 36 0.16 -7.50 -6.19
CA ILE A 36 0.91 -6.52 -5.42
C ILE A 36 1.83 -5.75 -6.37
N THR A 37 1.63 -4.43 -6.45
CA THR A 37 2.55 -3.52 -7.12
C THR A 37 3.40 -2.77 -6.09
N GLY A 38 4.71 -2.95 -6.14
CA GLY A 38 5.67 -2.19 -5.33
C GLY A 38 5.95 -0.82 -5.97
N LEU A 39 5.72 0.27 -5.24
CA LEU A 39 6.18 1.60 -5.64
C LEU A 39 7.58 1.84 -5.10
N LEU A 40 8.55 2.02 -5.99
CA LEU A 40 9.96 2.20 -5.69
C LEU A 40 10.43 3.59 -6.14
N GLY A 41 11.56 4.02 -5.61
CA GLY A 41 12.21 5.29 -5.92
C GLY A 41 12.81 5.95 -4.69
N PRO A 42 13.70 6.92 -4.86
CA PRO A 42 14.34 7.63 -3.75
C PRO A 42 13.33 8.43 -2.91
N ASN A 43 13.81 8.98 -1.79
CA ASN A 43 13.02 9.91 -1.00
C ASN A 43 12.66 11.14 -1.84
N GLY A 44 11.42 11.59 -1.76
CA GLY A 44 10.95 12.70 -2.58
C GLY A 44 10.52 12.34 -4.00
N ALA A 45 10.67 11.10 -4.46
CA ALA A 45 10.28 10.67 -5.82
C ALA A 45 8.77 10.76 -6.12
N GLY A 46 7.92 11.01 -5.10
CA GLY A 46 6.47 11.16 -5.29
C GLY A 46 5.63 9.94 -4.89
N LYS A 47 6.21 8.90 -4.28
CA LYS A 47 5.52 7.64 -3.89
C LYS A 47 4.28 7.90 -3.04
N THR A 48 4.44 8.57 -1.89
CA THR A 48 3.32 8.94 -0.99
C THR A 48 2.31 9.83 -1.70
N THR A 49 2.76 10.75 -2.55
CA THR A 49 1.86 11.63 -3.33
C THR A 49 1.02 10.83 -4.30
N LEU A 50 1.60 9.84 -5.00
CA LEU A 50 0.88 8.93 -5.87
C LEU A 50 -0.13 8.09 -5.08
N LEU A 51 0.28 7.48 -3.97
CA LEU A 51 -0.63 6.71 -3.10
C LEU A 51 -1.80 7.56 -2.63
N ARG A 52 -1.56 8.80 -2.17
CA ARG A 52 -2.64 9.71 -1.72
C ARG A 52 -3.55 10.14 -2.88
N ALA A 53 -3.01 10.32 -4.09
CA ALA A 53 -3.81 10.64 -5.27
C ALA A 53 -4.71 9.45 -5.66
N VAL A 54 -4.17 8.24 -5.73
CA VAL A 54 -4.96 7.03 -6.07
C VAL A 54 -5.88 6.58 -4.94
N ALA A 55 -5.65 7.03 -3.69
CA ALA A 55 -6.60 6.90 -2.58
C ALA A 55 -7.78 7.91 -2.67
N GLY A 56 -7.67 8.90 -3.56
CA GLY A 56 -8.61 10.03 -3.65
C GLY A 56 -8.50 11.01 -2.48
N LEU A 57 -7.39 11.00 -1.74
CA LEU A 57 -7.09 11.93 -0.64
C LEU A 57 -6.47 13.24 -1.15
N THR A 58 -5.77 13.18 -2.28
CA THR A 58 -5.23 14.35 -2.97
C THR A 58 -5.84 14.44 -4.35
N ARG A 59 -6.48 15.58 -4.65
CA ARG A 59 -7.07 15.80 -5.97
C ARG A 59 -5.97 16.14 -6.96
N PRO A 60 -5.85 15.42 -8.09
CA PRO A 60 -4.89 15.77 -9.13
C PRO A 60 -5.22 17.12 -9.78
N SER A 61 -4.19 17.86 -10.20
CA SER A 61 -4.32 19.11 -10.96
C SER A 61 -4.64 18.85 -12.45
N ALA A 62 -4.29 17.66 -12.95
CA ALA A 62 -4.66 17.15 -14.28
C ALA A 62 -4.62 15.63 -14.26
N GLY A 63 -5.25 14.99 -15.25
CA GLY A 63 -5.43 13.56 -15.30
C GLY A 63 -6.54 13.08 -14.37
N ARG A 64 -6.67 11.76 -14.22
CA ARG A 64 -7.71 11.14 -13.37
C ARG A 64 -7.26 9.80 -12.81
N VAL A 65 -7.97 9.36 -11.78
CA VAL A 65 -7.86 8.01 -11.22
C VAL A 65 -9.14 7.25 -11.55
N VAL A 66 -9.01 6.09 -12.14
CA VAL A 66 -10.13 5.24 -12.54
C VAL A 66 -10.13 3.97 -11.67
N LEU A 67 -11.28 3.68 -11.06
CA LEU A 67 -11.51 2.49 -10.24
C LEU A 67 -12.69 1.71 -10.83
N ASP A 68 -12.46 0.52 -11.38
CA ASP A 68 -13.45 -0.30 -12.08
C ASP A 68 -14.26 0.49 -13.14
N GLY A 69 -13.55 1.31 -13.93
CA GLY A 69 -14.15 2.13 -14.99
C GLY A 69 -14.79 3.45 -14.52
N GLU A 70 -14.90 3.71 -13.20
CA GLU A 70 -15.45 4.95 -12.65
C GLU A 70 -14.34 5.93 -12.24
N ASP A 71 -14.53 7.23 -12.48
CA ASP A 71 -13.63 8.25 -11.92
C ASP A 71 -13.73 8.25 -10.39
N LEU A 72 -12.61 7.97 -9.74
CA LEU A 72 -12.52 7.89 -8.28
C LEU A 72 -12.96 9.19 -7.58
N HIS A 73 -12.68 10.34 -8.19
CA HIS A 73 -13.03 11.65 -7.64
C HIS A 73 -14.51 12.03 -7.84
N ALA A 74 -15.22 11.34 -8.75
CA ALA A 74 -16.67 11.47 -8.87
C ALA A 74 -17.42 10.70 -7.76
N LEU A 75 -16.76 9.74 -7.11
CA LEU A 75 -17.33 9.00 -5.99
C LEU A 75 -17.39 9.87 -4.74
N THR A 76 -18.45 9.69 -3.93
CA THR A 76 -18.49 10.27 -2.57
C THR A 76 -17.36 9.69 -1.71
N ALA A 77 -16.88 10.47 -0.74
CA ALA A 77 -15.83 10.00 0.21
C ALA A 77 -16.18 8.65 0.86
N ARG A 78 -17.46 8.45 1.17
CA ARG A 78 -17.96 7.21 1.77
C ARG A 78 -17.90 6.02 0.78
N ARG A 79 -18.26 6.20 -0.49
CA ARG A 79 -18.15 5.17 -1.52
C ARG A 79 -16.69 4.82 -1.79
N ARG A 80 -15.80 5.81 -1.85
CA ARG A 80 -14.35 5.57 -1.98
C ARG A 80 -13.81 4.74 -0.82
N ALA A 81 -14.11 5.17 0.43
CA ALA A 81 -13.61 4.50 1.63
C ALA A 81 -14.11 3.05 1.81
N ARG A 82 -15.17 2.64 1.10
CA ARG A 82 -15.61 1.23 1.04
C ARG A 82 -14.87 0.41 -0.01
N ARG A 83 -14.20 1.04 -0.96
CA ARG A 83 -13.53 0.38 -2.08
C ARG A 83 -12.02 0.43 -1.99
N VAL A 84 -11.48 1.49 -1.37
CA VAL A 84 -10.04 1.75 -1.23
C VAL A 84 -9.72 1.96 0.22
N ALA A 85 -8.88 1.10 0.79
CA ALA A 85 -8.29 1.30 2.11
C ALA A 85 -6.87 1.87 1.97
N PHE A 86 -6.55 2.85 2.80
CA PHE A 86 -5.24 3.47 2.84
C PHE A 86 -4.61 3.34 4.24
N MET A 87 -3.45 2.74 4.30
CA MET A 87 -2.65 2.60 5.50
C MET A 87 -1.47 3.56 5.42
N GLU A 88 -1.54 4.63 6.21
CA GLU A 88 -0.50 5.64 6.29
C GLU A 88 0.72 5.14 7.08
N GLN A 89 1.89 5.70 6.78
CA GLN A 89 3.17 5.37 7.43
C GLN A 89 3.11 5.52 8.96
N GLN A 90 2.46 6.56 9.46
CA GLN A 90 2.29 6.81 10.90
C GLN A 90 0.83 7.14 11.20
N ALA A 91 0.13 6.20 11.78
CA ALA A 91 -1.18 6.45 12.38
C ALA A 91 -1.00 6.58 13.89
N ASP A 92 -0.49 7.73 14.32
CA ASP A 92 -0.30 7.98 15.75
C ASP A 92 -1.61 8.48 16.35
N THR A 93 -2.15 7.72 17.29
CA THR A 93 -3.22 8.20 18.14
C THR A 93 -2.74 8.24 19.59
N ARG A 94 -2.92 9.38 20.24
CA ARG A 94 -2.63 9.54 21.68
C ARG A 94 -3.75 8.96 22.54
N LEU A 95 -4.83 8.47 21.91
CA LEU A 95 -5.96 7.90 22.63
C LEU A 95 -5.62 6.49 23.12
N SER A 96 -5.88 6.21 24.37
CA SER A 96 -5.74 4.88 24.97
C SER A 96 -6.99 4.04 24.66
N LEU A 97 -7.14 3.66 23.37
CA LEU A 97 -8.23 2.80 22.93
C LEU A 97 -7.80 1.33 22.96
N PRO A 98 -8.67 0.40 23.31
CA PRO A 98 -8.45 -1.03 23.08
C PRO A 98 -8.28 -1.30 21.58
N VAL A 99 -7.44 -2.29 21.23
CA VAL A 99 -7.19 -2.69 19.85
C VAL A 99 -8.48 -3.00 19.09
N ARG A 100 -9.43 -3.69 19.73
CA ARG A 100 -10.75 -3.95 19.16
C ARG A 100 -11.41 -2.67 18.63
N GLN A 101 -11.43 -1.62 19.42
CA GLN A 101 -12.03 -0.34 19.00
C GLN A 101 -11.25 0.33 17.87
N VAL A 102 -9.92 0.22 17.87
CA VAL A 102 -9.08 0.75 16.77
C VAL A 102 -9.44 0.06 15.45
N ILE A 103 -9.60 -1.26 15.45
CA ILE A 103 -10.01 -2.03 14.27
C ILE A 103 -11.43 -1.62 13.83
N GLU A 104 -12.37 -1.52 14.76
CA GLU A 104 -13.76 -1.13 14.47
C GLU A 104 -13.90 0.27 13.85
N LEU A 105 -12.94 1.18 14.05
CA LEU A 105 -12.92 2.46 13.35
C LEU A 105 -12.89 2.30 11.82
N GLY A 106 -12.32 1.20 11.30
CA GLY A 106 -12.34 0.89 9.87
C GLY A 106 -13.76 0.69 9.32
N ARG A 107 -14.76 0.38 10.16
CA ARG A 107 -16.18 0.25 9.75
C ARG A 107 -16.92 1.58 9.64
N THR A 108 -16.27 2.73 9.93
CA THR A 108 -16.86 4.07 9.82
C THR A 108 -17.59 4.31 8.48
N PRO A 109 -17.10 3.88 7.32
CA PRO A 109 -17.81 4.08 6.05
C PRO A 109 -19.14 3.33 5.94
N TYR A 110 -19.38 2.33 6.78
CA TYR A 110 -20.61 1.53 6.78
C TYR A 110 -21.63 2.01 7.82
N ARG A 111 -21.18 2.69 8.87
CA ARG A 111 -22.04 3.21 9.94
C ARG A 111 -22.86 4.40 9.43
N GLY A 112 -24.17 4.41 9.72
CA GLY A 112 -25.07 5.51 9.44
C GLY A 112 -24.77 6.74 10.30
N ARG A 113 -25.35 7.87 9.94
CA ARG A 113 -25.30 9.12 10.74
C ARG A 113 -26.13 9.00 12.03
N TRP A 114 -27.05 8.03 12.06
CA TRP A 114 -27.93 7.72 13.19
C TRP A 114 -27.75 6.27 13.58
N PRO A 115 -27.82 5.93 14.87
CA PRO A 115 -27.89 4.53 15.29
C PRO A 115 -29.17 3.92 14.70
N VAL A 116 -29.01 3.06 13.71
CA VAL A 116 -30.11 2.23 13.22
C VAL A 116 -30.10 0.98 14.09
N PRO A 117 -31.28 0.50 14.59
CA PRO A 117 -31.35 -0.82 15.21
C PRO A 117 -30.74 -1.83 14.23
N MET A 118 -29.74 -2.58 14.69
CA MET A 118 -29.04 -3.51 13.81
C MET A 118 -29.96 -4.71 13.58
N ASP A 119 -30.15 -5.07 12.31
CA ASP A 119 -30.81 -6.30 11.93
C ASP A 119 -29.85 -7.48 12.21
N SER A 120 -30.37 -8.61 12.66
CA SER A 120 -29.58 -9.80 13.04
C SER A 120 -28.65 -10.31 11.93
N ALA A 121 -29.04 -10.16 10.67
CA ALA A 121 -28.21 -10.54 9.50
C ALA A 121 -27.04 -9.54 9.30
N ALA A 122 -27.27 -8.24 9.44
CA ALA A 122 -26.22 -7.22 9.38
C ALA A 122 -25.19 -7.41 10.52
N ASP A 123 -25.66 -7.75 11.71
CA ASP A 123 -24.79 -8.10 12.86
C ASP A 123 -23.92 -9.33 12.59
N ALA A 124 -24.44 -10.35 11.93
CA ALA A 124 -23.70 -11.54 11.58
C ALA A 124 -22.58 -11.24 10.56
N HIS A 125 -22.89 -10.44 9.54
CA HIS A 125 -21.90 -10.00 8.55
C HIS A 125 -20.79 -9.17 9.20
N GLU A 126 -21.14 -8.17 10.02
CA GLU A 126 -20.15 -7.32 10.72
C GLU A 126 -19.22 -8.16 11.62
N ARG A 127 -19.76 -9.17 12.33
CA ARG A 127 -18.95 -10.09 13.14
C ARG A 127 -18.01 -10.95 12.28
N SER A 128 -18.48 -11.45 11.14
CA SER A 128 -17.67 -12.26 10.23
C SER A 128 -16.52 -11.43 9.67
N VAL A 129 -16.79 -10.23 9.14
CA VAL A 129 -15.78 -9.30 8.58
C VAL A 129 -14.72 -8.96 9.64
N PHE A 130 -15.16 -8.65 10.87
CA PHE A 130 -14.23 -8.38 11.96
C PHE A 130 -13.34 -9.59 12.29
N ALA A 131 -13.94 -10.77 12.47
CA ALA A 131 -13.21 -11.99 12.81
C ALA A 131 -12.21 -12.38 11.71
N GLU A 132 -12.60 -12.26 10.45
CA GLU A 132 -11.77 -12.56 9.30
C GLU A 132 -10.58 -11.58 9.18
N ALA A 133 -10.80 -10.27 9.37
CA ALA A 133 -9.75 -9.27 9.37
C ALA A 133 -8.75 -9.47 10.51
N VAL A 134 -9.26 -9.81 11.72
CA VAL A 134 -8.44 -10.14 12.90
C VAL A 134 -7.57 -11.37 12.65
N ALA A 135 -8.14 -12.41 12.05
CA ALA A 135 -7.41 -13.63 11.71
C ALA A 135 -6.36 -13.38 10.62
N ALA A 136 -6.71 -12.67 9.55
CA ALA A 136 -5.80 -12.36 8.44
C ALA A 136 -4.58 -11.54 8.88
N ALA A 137 -4.75 -10.62 9.82
CA ALA A 137 -3.68 -9.82 10.39
C ALA A 137 -2.97 -10.47 11.58
N ASP A 138 -3.47 -11.61 12.08
CA ASP A 138 -2.95 -12.34 13.26
C ASP A 138 -2.87 -11.45 14.52
N VAL A 139 -3.99 -10.77 14.86
CA VAL A 139 -4.07 -9.83 16.00
C VAL A 139 -5.09 -10.22 17.07
N GLY A 140 -5.63 -11.43 17.02
CA GLY A 140 -6.65 -11.90 17.96
C GLY A 140 -6.23 -11.83 19.43
N HIS A 141 -4.97 -12.10 19.69
CA HIS A 141 -4.36 -12.07 21.04
C HIS A 141 -4.11 -10.64 21.58
N LEU A 142 -4.31 -9.61 20.73
CA LEU A 142 -4.09 -8.21 21.08
C LEU A 142 -5.36 -7.42 21.36
N LEU A 143 -6.55 -7.97 21.09
CA LEU A 143 -7.83 -7.24 21.02
C LEU A 143 -8.17 -6.42 22.26
N ASP A 144 -7.80 -6.90 23.43
CA ASP A 144 -8.09 -6.24 24.71
C ASP A 144 -6.93 -5.38 25.23
N ARG A 145 -5.79 -5.36 24.51
CA ARG A 145 -4.65 -4.49 24.86
C ARG A 145 -4.91 -3.05 24.44
N ALA A 146 -4.35 -2.12 25.18
CA ALA A 146 -4.40 -0.70 24.84
C ALA A 146 -3.43 -0.39 23.68
N TRP A 147 -3.88 0.35 22.67
CA TRP A 147 -3.08 0.74 21.50
C TRP A 147 -1.67 1.27 21.82
N PRO A 148 -1.48 2.18 22.81
CA PRO A 148 -0.15 2.71 23.11
C PRO A 148 0.86 1.67 23.62
N THR A 149 0.38 0.51 24.11
CA THR A 149 1.25 -0.56 24.67
C THR A 149 1.78 -1.52 23.61
N LEU A 150 1.38 -1.35 22.36
CA LEU A 150 1.78 -2.22 21.26
C LEU A 150 3.19 -1.88 20.74
N SER A 151 3.94 -2.91 20.38
CA SER A 151 5.16 -2.77 19.57
C SER A 151 4.87 -2.22 18.17
N GLY A 152 5.89 -1.76 17.44
CA GLY A 152 5.75 -1.28 16.07
C GLY A 152 5.11 -2.33 15.14
N GLY A 153 5.57 -3.59 15.20
CA GLY A 153 5.04 -4.68 14.41
C GLY A 153 3.59 -5.03 14.74
N GLU A 154 3.24 -5.05 16.05
CA GLU A 154 1.86 -5.24 16.48
C GLU A 154 0.94 -4.12 15.99
N ARG A 155 1.40 -2.85 16.05
CA ARG A 155 0.65 -1.70 15.52
C ARG A 155 0.41 -1.83 14.02
N GLN A 156 1.41 -2.22 13.23
CA GLN A 156 1.26 -2.43 11.79
C GLN A 156 0.23 -3.50 11.47
N ARG A 157 0.24 -4.63 12.18
CA ARG A 157 -0.77 -5.69 12.01
C ARG A 157 -2.18 -5.23 12.38
N VAL A 158 -2.33 -4.46 13.46
CA VAL A 158 -3.63 -3.87 13.85
C VAL A 158 -4.12 -2.86 12.81
N GLN A 159 -3.23 -2.05 12.23
CA GLN A 159 -3.58 -1.15 11.12
C GLN A 159 -4.01 -1.92 9.87
N LEU A 160 -3.36 -3.05 9.57
CA LEU A 160 -3.80 -3.94 8.50
C LEU A 160 -5.21 -4.47 8.78
N ALA A 161 -5.48 -4.98 9.98
CA ALA A 161 -6.83 -5.43 10.36
C ALA A 161 -7.86 -4.31 10.22
N ARG A 162 -7.53 -3.08 10.66
CA ARG A 162 -8.37 -1.89 10.51
C ARG A 162 -8.65 -1.55 9.04
N ALA A 163 -7.67 -1.72 8.15
CA ALA A 163 -7.86 -1.53 6.72
C ALA A 163 -8.75 -2.63 6.13
N LEU A 164 -8.56 -3.88 6.53
CA LEU A 164 -9.29 -5.04 6.00
C LEU A 164 -10.78 -5.05 6.39
N VAL A 165 -11.15 -4.54 7.58
CA VAL A 165 -12.57 -4.43 7.95
C VAL A 165 -13.33 -3.43 7.08
N GLN A 166 -12.68 -2.62 6.25
CA GLN A 166 -13.33 -1.79 5.23
C GLN A 166 -13.80 -2.63 4.03
N GLU A 167 -13.45 -3.92 3.95
CA GLU A 167 -13.73 -4.81 2.81
C GLU A 167 -13.26 -4.17 1.48
N PRO A 168 -11.97 -3.72 1.41
CA PRO A 168 -11.50 -2.98 0.27
C PRO A 168 -11.25 -3.87 -0.95
N GLY A 169 -11.57 -3.39 -2.15
CA GLY A 169 -11.09 -3.97 -3.41
C GLY A 169 -9.65 -3.56 -3.74
N VAL A 170 -9.18 -2.46 -3.14
CA VAL A 170 -7.81 -1.93 -3.27
C VAL A 170 -7.24 -1.60 -1.90
N LEU A 171 -6.02 -2.07 -1.62
CA LEU A 171 -5.25 -1.78 -0.41
C LEU A 171 -4.00 -0.97 -0.77
N LEU A 172 -3.89 0.21 -0.21
CA LEU A 172 -2.76 1.11 -0.41
C LEU A 172 -1.93 1.18 0.87
N LEU A 173 -0.63 0.95 0.77
CA LEU A 173 0.29 0.84 1.89
C LEU A 173 1.43 1.83 1.72
N ASP A 174 1.53 2.83 2.60
CA ASP A 174 2.61 3.81 2.58
C ASP A 174 3.70 3.40 3.58
N GLU A 175 4.82 2.88 3.06
CA GLU A 175 5.98 2.42 3.83
C GLU A 175 5.64 1.45 4.98
N PRO A 176 4.89 0.37 4.71
CA PRO A 176 4.33 -0.48 5.77
C PRO A 176 5.37 -1.28 6.55
N THR A 177 6.60 -1.36 6.06
CA THR A 177 7.69 -2.14 6.65
C THR A 177 8.71 -1.29 7.40
N ASN A 178 8.57 0.04 7.43
CA ASN A 178 9.49 0.93 8.11
C ASN A 178 9.51 0.66 9.63
N HIS A 179 10.72 0.70 10.19
CA HIS A 179 10.97 0.48 11.61
C HIS A 179 10.60 -0.91 12.15
N LEU A 180 10.33 -1.87 11.26
CA LEU A 180 10.11 -3.26 11.61
C LEU A 180 11.42 -4.05 11.49
N ASP A 181 11.62 -5.00 12.39
CA ASP A 181 12.67 -6.01 12.18
C ASP A 181 12.31 -6.94 11.02
N LEU A 182 13.31 -7.66 10.49
CA LEU A 182 13.17 -8.51 9.31
C LEU A 182 12.05 -9.54 9.45
N ARG A 183 11.90 -10.16 10.62
CA ARG A 183 10.84 -11.17 10.86
C ARG A 183 9.45 -10.55 10.71
N HIS A 184 9.23 -9.37 11.26
CA HIS A 184 7.96 -8.66 11.17
C HIS A 184 7.70 -8.15 9.75
N GLN A 185 8.72 -7.67 9.02
CA GLN A 185 8.61 -7.26 7.62
C GLN A 185 8.13 -8.43 6.74
N LEU A 186 8.83 -9.58 6.82
CA LEU A 186 8.49 -10.78 6.05
C LEU A 186 7.10 -11.31 6.39
N GLY A 187 6.76 -11.34 7.68
CA GLY A 187 5.45 -11.78 8.15
C GLY A 187 4.31 -10.87 7.69
N PHE A 188 4.53 -9.54 7.71
CA PHE A 188 3.55 -8.56 7.23
C PHE A 188 3.32 -8.68 5.72
N LEU A 189 4.38 -8.67 4.91
CA LEU A 189 4.26 -8.79 3.46
C LEU A 189 3.70 -10.16 3.04
N GLY A 190 4.05 -11.24 3.77
CA GLY A 190 3.47 -12.56 3.56
C GLY A 190 1.96 -12.57 3.82
N ALA A 191 1.50 -11.92 4.90
CA ALA A 191 0.07 -11.76 5.18
C ALA A 191 -0.63 -10.98 4.06
N VAL A 192 -0.07 -9.83 3.64
CA VAL A 192 -0.63 -9.01 2.54
C VAL A 192 -0.74 -9.83 1.25
N ARG A 193 0.29 -10.61 0.90
CA ARG A 193 0.28 -11.46 -0.31
C ARG A 193 -0.83 -12.52 -0.27
N GLY A 194 -1.14 -13.04 0.91
CA GLY A 194 -2.22 -14.02 1.09
C GLY A 194 -3.64 -13.47 0.94
N LEU A 195 -3.81 -12.14 0.89
CA LEU A 195 -5.14 -11.49 0.83
C LEU A 195 -5.82 -11.60 -0.54
N GLY A 196 -5.07 -11.63 -1.65
CA GLY A 196 -5.61 -11.59 -3.01
C GLY A 196 -6.31 -10.27 -3.37
N VAL A 197 -6.09 -9.20 -2.62
CA VAL A 197 -6.59 -7.83 -2.88
C VAL A 197 -5.62 -7.09 -3.78
N THR A 198 -6.12 -6.25 -4.70
CA THR A 198 -5.25 -5.34 -5.45
C THR A 198 -4.49 -4.44 -4.48
N THR A 199 -3.18 -4.60 -4.42
CA THR A 199 -2.35 -3.92 -3.40
C THR A 199 -1.29 -3.06 -4.07
N VAL A 200 -1.13 -1.83 -3.57
CA VAL A 200 -0.04 -0.93 -3.97
C VAL A 200 0.75 -0.56 -2.71
N ALA A 201 2.02 -0.92 -2.66
CA ALA A 201 2.86 -0.70 -1.50
C ALA A 201 4.09 0.15 -1.84
N ALA A 202 4.24 1.32 -1.21
CA ALA A 202 5.50 2.05 -1.26
C ALA A 202 6.54 1.32 -0.40
N LEU A 203 7.62 0.91 -1.01
CA LEU A 203 8.70 0.17 -0.36
C LEU A 203 10.03 0.88 -0.58
N HIS A 204 10.95 0.75 0.39
CA HIS A 204 12.32 1.23 0.26
C HIS A 204 13.31 0.10 -0.05
N ASP A 205 12.98 -1.11 0.37
CA ASP A 205 13.83 -2.28 0.22
C ASP A 205 13.53 -2.98 -1.12
N LEU A 206 14.52 -2.98 -2.01
CA LEU A 206 14.42 -3.58 -3.34
C LEU A 206 14.33 -5.12 -3.27
N GLU A 207 14.99 -5.75 -2.29
CA GLU A 207 14.93 -7.20 -2.08
C GLU A 207 13.54 -7.62 -1.59
N LEU A 208 12.92 -6.84 -0.69
CA LEU A 208 11.54 -7.08 -0.28
C LEU A 208 10.56 -6.89 -1.43
N ALA A 209 10.76 -5.85 -2.26
CA ALA A 209 9.95 -5.63 -3.45
C ALA A 209 10.09 -6.80 -4.44
N ALA A 210 11.33 -7.25 -4.73
CA ALA A 210 11.59 -8.40 -5.58
C ALA A 210 10.98 -9.70 -5.03
N ALA A 211 10.89 -9.84 -3.69
CA ALA A 211 10.39 -11.05 -3.05
C ALA A 211 8.86 -11.14 -2.98
N TYR A 212 8.18 -10.01 -2.81
CA TYR A 212 6.76 -10.00 -2.48
C TYR A 212 5.87 -9.32 -3.50
N CYS A 213 6.41 -8.45 -4.37
CA CYS A 213 5.63 -7.77 -5.39
C CYS A 213 5.61 -8.58 -6.69
N ASP A 214 4.44 -8.65 -7.32
CA ASP A 214 4.27 -9.26 -8.64
C ASP A 214 4.81 -8.33 -9.72
N GLU A 215 4.59 -7.02 -9.53
CA GLU A 215 5.06 -5.94 -10.38
C GLU A 215 5.69 -4.84 -9.54
N VAL A 216 6.54 -4.05 -10.16
CA VAL A 216 7.10 -2.84 -9.54
C VAL A 216 6.95 -1.65 -10.48
N ALA A 217 6.70 -0.48 -9.89
CA ALA A 217 6.68 0.80 -10.57
C ALA A 217 7.74 1.70 -9.92
N VAL A 218 8.67 2.20 -10.72
CA VAL A 218 9.79 3.01 -10.26
C VAL A 218 9.53 4.48 -10.58
N LEU A 219 9.52 5.31 -9.55
CA LEU A 219 9.36 6.74 -9.65
C LEU A 219 10.69 7.46 -9.43
N LEU A 220 10.94 8.48 -10.23
CA LEU A 220 12.04 9.43 -10.07
C LEU A 220 11.52 10.84 -10.41
N ASP A 221 11.75 11.80 -9.53
CA ASP A 221 11.36 13.22 -9.71
C ASP A 221 9.91 13.42 -10.16
N GLY A 222 8.99 12.66 -9.55
CA GLY A 222 7.55 12.71 -9.84
C GLY A 222 7.13 12.08 -11.16
N ARG A 223 8.00 11.34 -11.83
CA ARG A 223 7.73 10.64 -13.10
C ARG A 223 7.88 9.15 -12.97
N LEU A 224 7.11 8.41 -13.76
CA LEU A 224 7.27 6.96 -13.88
C LEU A 224 8.44 6.67 -14.83
N VAL A 225 9.48 6.00 -14.30
CA VAL A 225 10.68 5.62 -15.08
C VAL A 225 10.53 4.23 -15.68
N ALA A 226 9.99 3.29 -14.90
CA ALA A 226 9.80 1.91 -15.33
C ALA A 226 8.62 1.28 -14.60
N HIS A 227 7.92 0.33 -15.26
CA HIS A 227 6.84 -0.46 -14.68
C HIS A 227 6.77 -1.83 -15.35
N GLY A 228 6.51 -2.85 -14.58
CA GLY A 228 6.35 -4.23 -15.04
C GLY A 228 6.75 -5.26 -14.00
N PRO A 229 6.90 -6.53 -14.38
CA PRO A 229 7.40 -7.59 -13.51
C PRO A 229 8.71 -7.19 -12.84
N SER A 230 8.90 -7.60 -11.58
CA SER A 230 10.10 -7.22 -10.81
C SER A 230 11.39 -7.68 -11.49
N SER A 231 11.37 -8.83 -12.20
CA SER A 231 12.50 -9.35 -12.98
C SER A 231 12.94 -8.45 -14.12
N ASP A 232 11.98 -7.73 -14.73
CA ASP A 232 12.24 -6.95 -15.93
C ASP A 232 12.62 -5.50 -15.59
N VAL A 233 12.13 -5.02 -14.47
CA VAL A 233 12.33 -3.64 -14.00
C VAL A 233 13.55 -3.50 -13.08
N LEU A 234 13.76 -4.43 -12.14
CA LEU A 234 14.88 -4.39 -11.19
C LEU A 234 16.16 -4.89 -11.85
N THR A 235 16.71 -4.12 -12.75
CA THR A 235 17.95 -4.37 -13.45
C THR A 235 19.08 -3.47 -12.94
N SER A 236 20.35 -3.88 -13.12
CA SER A 236 21.50 -3.05 -12.72
C SER A 236 21.43 -1.65 -13.33
N PRO A 237 21.13 -1.45 -14.64
CA PRO A 237 20.98 -0.11 -15.21
C PRO A 237 19.86 0.72 -14.57
N THR A 238 18.68 0.12 -14.34
CA THR A 238 17.55 0.84 -13.74
C THR A 238 17.88 1.29 -12.31
N ILE A 239 18.48 0.40 -11.51
CA ILE A 239 18.84 0.71 -10.12
C ILE A 239 19.95 1.75 -10.07
N ALA A 240 20.97 1.63 -10.93
CA ALA A 240 22.05 2.62 -11.05
C ALA A 240 21.50 4.01 -11.41
N HIS A 241 20.63 4.09 -12.42
CA HIS A 241 20.01 5.34 -12.84
C HIS A 241 19.19 6.02 -11.75
N VAL A 242 18.36 5.24 -11.03
CA VAL A 242 17.39 5.78 -10.07
C VAL A 242 18.03 6.09 -8.71
N TYR A 243 18.98 5.27 -8.27
CA TYR A 243 19.53 5.37 -6.92
C TYR A 243 21.00 5.84 -6.87
N GLY A 244 21.66 5.96 -8.02
CA GLY A 244 23.07 6.40 -8.08
C GLY A 244 24.05 5.38 -7.48
N VAL A 245 23.72 4.09 -7.51
CA VAL A 245 24.51 3.02 -6.90
C VAL A 245 24.93 1.98 -7.92
N ASP A 246 26.12 1.40 -7.72
CA ASP A 246 26.59 0.24 -8.47
C ASP A 246 26.05 -1.04 -7.84
N VAL A 247 25.37 -1.85 -8.65
CA VAL A 247 24.77 -3.12 -8.23
C VAL A 247 24.94 -4.20 -9.28
N THR A 248 25.04 -5.43 -8.82
CA THR A 248 24.89 -6.63 -9.65
C THR A 248 23.53 -7.25 -9.37
N VAL A 249 22.71 -7.41 -10.39
CA VAL A 249 21.42 -8.09 -10.29
C VAL A 249 21.55 -9.48 -10.91
N GLU A 250 21.33 -10.50 -10.12
CA GLU A 250 21.41 -11.91 -10.49
C GLU A 250 20.06 -12.58 -10.26
N ARG A 251 19.84 -13.78 -10.83
CA ARG A 251 18.69 -14.59 -10.49
C ARG A 251 18.92 -15.23 -9.11
N HIS A 252 17.93 -15.13 -8.23
CA HIS A 252 18.03 -15.74 -6.90
C HIS A 252 18.20 -17.27 -7.01
N PRO A 253 19.15 -17.91 -6.30
CA PRO A 253 19.53 -19.33 -6.51
C PRO A 253 18.41 -20.32 -6.19
N ARG A 254 17.41 -19.94 -5.38
CA ARG A 254 16.31 -20.82 -4.93
C ARG A 254 14.92 -20.34 -5.37
N HIS A 255 14.80 -19.14 -5.91
CA HIS A 255 13.52 -18.54 -6.24
C HIS A 255 13.61 -17.85 -7.60
N ASP A 256 12.50 -17.82 -8.33
CA ASP A 256 12.44 -17.12 -9.62
C ASP A 256 12.16 -15.62 -9.39
N ARG A 257 13.19 -14.90 -8.91
CA ARG A 257 13.14 -13.47 -8.64
C ARG A 257 14.55 -12.85 -8.73
N PRO A 258 14.65 -11.53 -8.91
CA PRO A 258 15.92 -10.82 -8.81
C PRO A 258 16.55 -10.96 -7.41
N HIS A 259 17.85 -10.99 -7.36
CA HIS A 259 18.69 -10.87 -6.17
C HIS A 259 19.70 -9.75 -6.40
N ILE A 260 19.70 -8.74 -5.53
CA ILE A 260 20.42 -7.50 -5.71
C ILE A 260 21.63 -7.49 -4.79
N ARG A 261 22.81 -7.42 -5.38
CA ARG A 261 24.09 -7.32 -4.65
C ARG A 261 24.65 -5.91 -4.80
N TRP A 262 24.84 -5.25 -3.69
CA TRP A 262 25.40 -3.91 -3.63
C TRP A 262 26.91 -3.97 -3.82
N ASN A 263 27.46 -3.19 -4.78
CA ASN A 263 28.90 -3.09 -5.03
C ASN A 263 29.46 -1.78 -4.46
N GLY A 264 28.65 -0.71 -4.38
CA GLY A 264 29.03 0.59 -3.84
C GLY A 264 28.29 1.75 -4.47
N LEU A 265 28.82 2.95 -4.29
CA LEU A 265 28.34 4.14 -4.97
C LEU A 265 28.93 4.19 -6.39
N LEU A 266 28.17 4.73 -7.33
CA LEU A 266 28.74 5.06 -8.64
C LEU A 266 29.82 6.14 -8.48
N PRO A 267 30.93 6.09 -9.27
CA PRO A 267 31.93 7.16 -9.28
C PRO A 267 31.28 8.51 -9.65
N GLU A 268 31.69 9.59 -8.96
CA GLU A 268 31.24 10.95 -9.30
C GLU A 268 31.57 11.25 -10.77
N GLY A 269 30.55 11.64 -11.56
CA GLY A 269 30.69 11.97 -12.97
C GLY A 269 30.20 10.89 -13.95
N THR A 270 29.81 9.72 -13.50
CA THR A 270 29.07 8.75 -14.31
C THR A 270 27.56 9.04 -14.19
N SER A 271 27.09 10.09 -14.91
CA SER A 271 25.65 10.17 -15.19
C SER A 271 25.30 9.03 -16.16
N PRO A 272 24.27 8.21 -15.86
CA PRO A 272 23.80 7.18 -16.78
C PRO A 272 23.12 7.79 -18.00
#